data_047b20af7e66699ad55c90283e5d8ef5
#
_entry.id   047b20af7e66699ad55c90283e5d8ef5
#
_cell.length_a   1.000
_cell.length_b   1.000
_cell.length_c   1.000
_cell.angle_alpha   90.00
_cell.angle_beta   90.00
_cell.angle_gamma   90.00
#
_symmetry.space_group_name_H-M   'P 1'
#
loop_
_entity.id
_entity.type
_entity.pdbx_description
1 polymer ?
#
loop_
_entity_poly.entity_id
_entity_poly.type
_entity_poly.pdbx_seq_one_letter_code
_entity_poly.pdbx_strand_id
1 'polypeptide(L)'
;MVKYNKIVLIVIQNYFKNTVSYYWEEAISPHLASLRAKETINPSKILADLQVLDKKYDYMLIEGAGGITCPLISNENQQYLLKDLIKDLDCSVIIIADGGLGTINSTLLTIDYAKNHNIKIQGVILNNYDSQNFMHQDNLKQIEILTKEKVIATVAKNQTKIDLLEQYFD
;
A
#
# COMPACT_ATOMS: atom_id res chain seq x y z
N MET A 1 -16.64 -3.89 -17.79
CA MET A 1 -16.15 -3.67 -16.41
C MET A 1 -14.90 -4.53 -16.27
N VAL A 2 -13.73 -3.94 -16.41
CA VAL A 2 -12.45 -4.68 -16.34
C VAL A 2 -12.16 -4.89 -14.87
N LYS A 3 -12.14 -6.14 -14.42
CA LYS A 3 -11.69 -6.48 -13.07
C LYS A 3 -10.17 -6.38 -13.05
N TYR A 4 -9.65 -5.42 -12.31
CA TYR A 4 -8.22 -5.34 -12.05
C TYR A 4 -7.88 -6.27 -10.88
N ASN A 5 -7.27 -7.41 -11.16
CA ASN A 5 -6.62 -8.24 -10.13
C ASN A 5 -5.25 -7.63 -9.82
N LYS A 6 -5.21 -6.44 -9.17
CA LYS A 6 -3.97 -5.68 -9.08
C LYS A 6 -3.78 -5.08 -7.70
N ILE A 7 -2.59 -5.31 -7.17
CA ILE A 7 -2.11 -4.80 -5.88
C ILE A 7 -1.32 -3.53 -6.13
N VAL A 8 -1.64 -2.46 -5.40
CA VAL A 8 -1.08 -1.12 -5.64
C VAL A 8 0.21 -0.89 -4.86
N LEU A 9 1.33 -0.82 -5.56
CA LEU A 9 2.63 -0.42 -5.02
C LEU A 9 3.21 0.71 -5.88
N ILE A 10 3.22 1.96 -5.41
CA ILE A 10 3.93 3.06 -6.09
C ILE A 10 5.35 3.08 -5.54
N VAL A 11 6.32 2.48 -6.25
CA VAL A 11 7.74 2.55 -5.87
C VAL A 11 8.31 3.89 -6.30
N ILE A 12 8.71 4.70 -5.31
CA ILE A 12 9.52 5.88 -5.55
C ILE A 12 10.98 5.44 -5.47
N GLN A 13 11.53 4.84 -6.54
CA GLN A 13 12.98 4.68 -6.74
C GLN A 13 13.35 4.55 -8.22
N ASN A 14 14.29 5.31 -8.60
CA ASN A 14 15.22 5.57 -9.73
C ASN A 14 15.33 4.60 -10.92
N TYR A 15 14.48 3.61 -11.15
CA TYR A 15 14.71 2.65 -12.23
C TYR A 15 13.69 2.64 -13.39
N PHE A 16 12.54 3.32 -13.27
CA PHE A 16 11.54 3.28 -14.35
C PHE A 16 10.87 4.65 -14.57
N LYS A 17 11.45 5.48 -15.42
CA LYS A 17 10.90 6.80 -15.81
C LYS A 17 9.41 6.79 -16.25
N ASN A 18 8.86 5.61 -16.57
CA ASN A 18 7.51 5.45 -17.11
C ASN A 18 6.52 4.80 -16.12
N THR A 19 6.94 4.52 -14.87
CA THR A 19 6.09 3.86 -13.86
C THR A 19 5.73 4.77 -12.68
N VAL A 20 6.17 6.03 -12.71
CA VAL A 20 5.94 7.02 -11.66
C VAL A 20 5.26 8.23 -12.28
N SER A 21 4.07 8.59 -11.79
CA SER A 21 3.33 9.77 -12.29
C SER A 21 3.92 11.09 -11.82
N TYR A 22 4.46 11.12 -10.61
CA TYR A 22 5.08 12.29 -9.98
C TYR A 22 6.36 11.87 -9.26
N TYR A 23 7.40 12.66 -9.37
CA TYR A 23 8.68 12.44 -8.72
C TYR A 23 9.20 13.73 -8.10
N TRP A 24 9.55 13.68 -6.82
CA TRP A 24 10.20 14.79 -6.10
C TRP A 24 11.41 14.25 -5.33
N GLU A 25 12.46 15.06 -5.24
CA GLU A 25 13.69 14.68 -4.56
C GLU A 25 13.53 14.62 -3.02
N GLU A 26 12.62 15.43 -2.47
CA GLU A 26 12.40 15.49 -1.04
C GLU A 26 11.54 14.31 -0.57
N ALA A 27 12.06 13.54 0.40
CA ALA A 27 11.36 12.41 1.02
C ALA A 27 10.35 12.89 2.09
N ILE A 28 9.28 13.55 1.63
CA ILE A 28 8.18 14.08 2.44
C ILE A 28 6.84 13.62 1.86
N SER A 29 5.74 13.92 2.58
CA SER A 29 4.41 13.53 2.10
C SER A 29 4.05 14.18 0.76
N PRO A 30 3.32 13.48 -0.14
CA PRO A 30 3.06 13.96 -1.50
C PRO A 30 2.44 15.35 -1.59
N HIS A 31 1.43 15.66 -0.75
CA HIS A 31 0.81 16.98 -0.73
C HIS A 31 1.82 18.10 -0.41
N LEU A 32 2.76 17.86 0.49
CA LEU A 32 3.77 18.84 0.85
C LEU A 32 4.86 18.95 -0.23
N ALA A 33 5.29 17.82 -0.81
CA ALA A 33 6.25 17.81 -1.92
C ALA A 33 5.70 18.58 -3.13
N SER A 34 4.46 18.32 -3.50
CA SER A 34 3.72 19.00 -4.56
C SER A 34 3.64 20.53 -4.32
N LEU A 35 3.31 20.94 -3.09
CA LEU A 35 3.26 22.35 -2.70
C LEU A 35 4.62 23.03 -2.84
N ARG A 36 5.69 22.38 -2.36
CA ARG A 36 7.05 22.93 -2.42
C ARG A 36 7.60 22.98 -3.85
N ALA A 37 7.30 21.99 -4.65
CA ALA A 37 7.67 21.93 -6.06
C ALA A 37 6.80 22.84 -6.95
N LYS A 38 5.72 23.44 -6.42
CA LYS A 38 4.71 24.20 -7.18
C LYS A 38 4.10 23.38 -8.35
N GLU A 39 3.97 22.08 -8.13
CA GLU A 39 3.39 21.13 -9.09
C GLU A 39 2.13 20.53 -8.49
N THR A 40 0.99 20.64 -9.17
CA THR A 40 -0.29 20.13 -8.66
C THR A 40 -0.46 18.67 -9.00
N ILE A 41 -0.78 17.87 -7.98
CA ILE A 41 -1.17 16.46 -8.20
C ILE A 41 -2.54 16.43 -8.85
N ASN A 42 -2.64 15.72 -9.98
CA ASN A 42 -3.89 15.44 -10.68
C ASN A 42 -4.18 13.92 -10.63
N PRO A 43 -5.19 13.48 -9.86
CA PRO A 43 -5.56 12.06 -9.79
C PRO A 43 -5.85 11.44 -11.16
N SER A 44 -6.50 12.18 -12.06
CA SER A 44 -6.80 11.68 -13.41
C SER A 44 -5.55 11.36 -14.22
N LYS A 45 -4.44 12.08 -14.00
CA LYS A 45 -3.15 11.75 -14.61
C LYS A 45 -2.63 10.42 -14.10
N ILE A 46 -2.70 10.18 -12.77
CA ILE A 46 -2.26 8.91 -12.16
C ILE A 46 -3.06 7.75 -12.75
N LEU A 47 -4.39 7.90 -12.84
CA LEU A 47 -5.27 6.87 -13.40
C LEU A 47 -4.95 6.60 -14.89
N ALA A 48 -4.71 7.65 -15.67
CA ALA A 48 -4.36 7.50 -17.07
C ALA A 48 -3.00 6.81 -17.28
N ASP A 49 -1.99 7.17 -16.49
CA ASP A 49 -0.66 6.54 -16.53
C ASP A 49 -0.76 5.03 -16.20
N LEU A 50 -1.55 4.68 -15.18
CA LEU A 50 -1.79 3.29 -14.81
C LEU A 50 -2.55 2.51 -15.89
N GLN A 51 -3.53 3.12 -16.56
CA GLN A 51 -4.25 2.48 -17.68
C GLN A 51 -3.32 2.16 -18.87
N VAL A 52 -2.28 2.96 -19.09
CA VAL A 52 -1.26 2.68 -20.11
C VAL A 52 -0.41 1.47 -19.72
N LEU A 53 -0.04 1.35 -18.45
CA LEU A 53 0.73 0.22 -17.93
C LEU A 53 -0.11 -1.07 -17.92
N ASP A 54 -1.39 -0.96 -17.61
CA ASP A 54 -2.35 -2.06 -17.57
C ASP A 54 -2.46 -2.83 -18.89
N LYS A 55 -2.32 -2.14 -20.00
CA LYS A 55 -2.33 -2.74 -21.34
C LYS A 55 -1.04 -3.52 -21.67
N LYS A 56 0.02 -3.34 -20.87
CA LYS A 56 1.36 -3.88 -21.15
C LYS A 56 1.75 -5.03 -20.23
N TYR A 57 1.13 -5.12 -19.07
CA TYR A 57 1.54 -6.06 -18.02
C TYR A 57 0.33 -6.82 -17.48
N ASP A 58 0.48 -8.12 -17.30
CA ASP A 58 -0.55 -9.01 -16.74
C ASP A 58 -0.77 -8.72 -15.25
N TYR A 59 0.28 -8.28 -14.55
CA TYR A 59 0.24 -7.94 -13.13
C TYR A 59 0.88 -6.58 -12.87
N MET A 60 0.28 -5.80 -11.98
CA MET A 60 0.87 -4.56 -11.46
C MET A 60 0.85 -4.58 -9.94
N LEU A 61 1.98 -4.24 -9.36
CA LEU A 61 2.12 -3.98 -7.93
C LEU A 61 2.36 -2.47 -7.77
N ILE A 62 1.50 -1.80 -6.97
CA ILE A 62 1.56 -0.35 -6.79
C ILE A 62 1.85 -0.04 -5.32
N GLU A 63 2.97 0.63 -5.01
CA GLU A 63 3.29 1.08 -3.65
C GLU A 63 2.66 2.43 -3.36
N GLY A 64 1.98 2.53 -2.22
CA GLY A 64 1.44 3.80 -1.74
C GLY A 64 2.53 4.71 -1.18
N ALA A 65 2.37 6.01 -1.35
CA ALA A 65 3.25 7.00 -0.73
C ALA A 65 2.84 7.23 0.73
N GLY A 66 3.35 6.43 1.64
CA GLY A 66 3.00 6.46 3.06
C GLY A 66 1.85 5.52 3.42
N GLY A 67 1.15 5.79 4.52
CA GLY A 67 0.03 4.97 4.98
C GLY A 67 -1.28 5.27 4.25
N ILE A 68 -2.29 4.43 4.49
CA ILE A 68 -3.61 4.49 3.81
C ILE A 68 -4.33 5.85 3.96
N THR A 69 -4.02 6.61 5.01
CA THR A 69 -4.54 7.95 5.28
C THR A 69 -3.63 9.07 4.78
N CYS A 70 -2.52 8.74 4.09
CA CYS A 70 -1.59 9.75 3.60
C CYS A 70 -2.27 10.70 2.62
N PRO A 71 -2.18 12.03 2.81
CA PRO A 71 -2.75 12.99 1.89
C PRO A 71 -1.89 13.09 0.61
N LEU A 72 -2.54 12.89 -0.52
CA LEU A 72 -2.01 13.18 -1.85
C LEU A 72 -2.31 14.65 -2.21
N ILE A 73 -3.53 15.12 -1.91
CA ILE A 73 -3.93 16.51 -2.00
C ILE A 73 -4.57 16.90 -0.67
N SER A 74 -4.17 18.03 -0.11
CA SER A 74 -4.76 18.58 1.12
C SER A 74 -4.67 20.10 1.11
N ASN A 75 -5.82 20.77 0.85
CA ASN A 75 -5.98 22.21 0.94
C ASN A 75 -7.42 22.53 1.37
N GLU A 76 -7.76 23.81 1.50
CA GLU A 76 -9.08 24.27 1.97
C GLU A 76 -10.24 23.80 1.07
N ASN A 77 -9.99 23.58 -0.23
CA ASN A 77 -11.03 23.29 -1.21
C ASN A 77 -11.10 21.80 -1.57
N GLN A 78 -10.03 21.04 -1.33
CA GLN A 78 -9.94 19.64 -1.74
C GLN A 78 -9.07 18.81 -0.80
N GLN A 79 -9.58 17.63 -0.49
CA GLN A 79 -8.83 16.57 0.17
C GLN A 79 -8.92 15.30 -0.68
N TYR A 80 -7.78 14.69 -0.96
CA TYR A 80 -7.68 13.43 -1.67
C TYR A 80 -6.55 12.62 -1.03
N LEU A 81 -6.93 11.53 -0.38
CA LEU A 81 -6.02 10.67 0.37
C LEU A 81 -5.64 9.44 -0.46
N LEU A 82 -4.64 8.70 -0.01
CA LEU A 82 -4.26 7.44 -0.65
C LEU A 82 -5.45 6.45 -0.74
N LYS A 83 -6.31 6.40 0.29
CA LYS A 83 -7.55 5.58 0.25
C LYS A 83 -8.47 5.92 -0.93
N ASP A 84 -8.52 7.21 -1.31
CA ASP A 84 -9.39 7.65 -2.42
C ASP A 84 -8.80 7.16 -3.75
N LEU A 85 -7.48 7.23 -3.92
CA LEU A 85 -6.80 6.65 -5.08
C LEU A 85 -7.01 5.13 -5.16
N ILE A 86 -6.89 4.40 -4.03
CA ILE A 86 -7.15 2.95 -3.99
C ILE A 86 -8.57 2.64 -4.45
N LYS A 87 -9.55 3.42 -4.03
CA LYS A 87 -10.95 3.27 -4.44
C LYS A 87 -11.17 3.59 -5.92
N ASP A 88 -10.58 4.67 -6.41
CA ASP A 88 -10.67 5.06 -7.83
C ASP A 88 -10.03 4.01 -8.75
N LEU A 89 -9.02 3.28 -8.25
CA LEU A 89 -8.38 2.17 -8.95
C LEU A 89 -9.15 0.84 -8.83
N ASP A 90 -10.13 0.76 -7.94
CA ASP A 90 -10.87 -0.48 -7.60
C ASP A 90 -9.95 -1.67 -7.31
N CYS A 91 -8.85 -1.41 -6.56
CA CYS A 91 -7.87 -2.43 -6.24
C CYS A 91 -8.06 -2.99 -4.82
N SER A 92 -7.60 -4.22 -4.63
CA SER A 92 -7.36 -4.77 -3.29
C SER A 92 -5.99 -4.34 -2.78
N VAL A 93 -5.81 -4.36 -1.46
CA VAL A 93 -4.55 -3.98 -0.81
C VAL A 93 -3.92 -5.14 -0.04
N ILE A 94 -2.60 -5.20 -0.03
CA ILE A 94 -1.83 -5.96 0.97
C ILE A 94 -1.31 -4.95 1.99
N ILE A 95 -1.55 -5.23 3.26
CA ILE A 95 -1.06 -4.39 4.36
C ILE A 95 0.30 -4.92 4.81
N ILE A 96 1.32 -4.07 4.73
CA ILE A 96 2.65 -4.38 5.23
C ILE A 96 2.75 -3.80 6.65
N ALA A 97 2.91 -4.68 7.63
CA ALA A 97 3.04 -4.34 9.04
C ALA A 97 4.41 -4.77 9.58
N ASP A 98 4.92 -4.08 10.59
CA ASP A 98 6.14 -4.51 11.28
C ASP A 98 5.86 -5.72 12.19
N GLY A 99 6.85 -6.58 12.42
CA GLY A 99 6.72 -7.72 13.35
C GLY A 99 6.78 -7.33 14.82
N GLY A 100 7.29 -6.14 15.15
CA GLY A 100 7.67 -5.71 16.49
C GLY A 100 6.57 -5.07 17.34
N LEU A 101 7.00 -4.39 18.39
CA LEU A 101 6.11 -3.75 19.37
C LEU A 101 5.26 -2.64 18.74
N GLY A 102 3.97 -2.61 19.07
CA GLY A 102 3.01 -1.63 18.59
C GLY A 102 2.28 -2.03 17.30
N THR A 103 2.72 -3.11 16.64
CA THR A 103 2.15 -3.56 15.37
C THR A 103 0.68 -3.97 15.47
N ILE A 104 0.27 -4.60 16.56
CA ILE A 104 -1.15 -4.98 16.74
C ILE A 104 -2.03 -3.75 16.59
N ASN A 105 -1.75 -2.68 17.34
CA ASN A 105 -2.55 -1.46 17.30
C ASN A 105 -2.57 -0.82 15.91
N SER A 106 -1.40 -0.60 15.30
CA SER A 106 -1.32 0.07 13.99
C SER A 106 -1.96 -0.76 12.88
N THR A 107 -1.81 -2.08 12.91
CA THR A 107 -2.40 -2.98 11.92
C THR A 107 -3.91 -3.05 12.05
N LEU A 108 -4.44 -3.19 13.27
CA LEU A 108 -5.89 -3.19 13.52
C LEU A 108 -6.53 -1.89 13.04
N LEU A 109 -5.96 -0.74 13.42
CA LEU A 109 -6.48 0.56 12.98
C LEU A 109 -6.48 0.72 11.46
N THR A 110 -5.42 0.23 10.78
CA THR A 110 -5.33 0.28 9.32
C THR A 110 -6.39 -0.61 8.67
N ILE A 111 -6.58 -1.83 9.19
CA ILE A 111 -7.57 -2.79 8.71
C ILE A 111 -8.99 -2.25 8.91
N ASP A 112 -9.30 -1.75 10.11
CA ASP A 112 -10.61 -1.16 10.40
C ASP A 112 -10.90 0.04 9.50
N TYR A 113 -9.91 0.90 9.31
CA TYR A 113 -10.04 2.03 8.40
C TYR A 113 -10.31 1.58 6.97
N ALA A 114 -9.57 0.59 6.45
CA ALA A 114 -9.78 0.05 5.10
C ALA A 114 -11.19 -0.55 4.95
N LYS A 115 -11.63 -1.37 5.91
CA LYS A 115 -12.96 -1.98 5.92
C LYS A 115 -14.07 -0.94 5.93
N ASN A 116 -13.96 0.08 6.79
CA ASN A 116 -14.94 1.17 6.89
C ASN A 116 -15.04 2.01 5.60
N HIS A 117 -14.04 1.94 4.73
CA HIS A 117 -14.05 2.60 3.42
C HIS A 117 -14.31 1.65 2.25
N ASN A 118 -14.74 0.41 2.53
CA ASN A 118 -15.00 -0.63 1.53
C ASN A 118 -13.78 -0.98 0.65
N ILE A 119 -12.58 -0.91 1.22
CA ILE A 119 -11.34 -1.33 0.55
C ILE A 119 -11.13 -2.82 0.84
N LYS A 120 -11.01 -3.61 -0.22
CA LYS A 120 -10.75 -5.05 -0.12
C LYS A 120 -9.32 -5.27 0.35
N ILE A 121 -9.16 -6.09 1.40
CA ILE A 121 -7.86 -6.50 1.92
C ILE A 121 -7.56 -7.91 1.42
N GLN A 122 -6.40 -8.10 0.79
CA GLN A 122 -5.94 -9.39 0.29
C GLN A 122 -5.23 -10.19 1.40
N GLY A 123 -4.61 -9.48 2.33
CA GLY A 123 -3.94 -10.05 3.49
C GLY A 123 -2.94 -9.09 4.12
N VAL A 124 -2.24 -9.59 5.12
CA VAL A 124 -1.19 -8.86 5.86
C VAL A 124 0.15 -9.54 5.62
N ILE A 125 1.21 -8.77 5.44
CA ILE A 125 2.60 -9.26 5.45
C ILE A 125 3.28 -8.65 6.68
N LEU A 126 3.89 -9.49 7.53
CA LEU A 126 4.71 -9.02 8.64
C LEU A 126 6.17 -8.89 8.20
N ASN A 127 6.66 -7.67 8.15
CA ASN A 127 8.03 -7.34 7.83
C ASN A 127 8.89 -7.29 9.11
N ASN A 128 10.20 -7.45 8.98
CA ASN A 128 11.14 -7.55 10.09
C ASN A 128 10.78 -8.67 11.10
N TYR A 129 10.11 -9.71 10.63
CA TYR A 129 9.64 -10.80 11.46
C TYR A 129 10.79 -11.72 11.85
N ASP A 130 10.90 -12.01 13.16
CA ASP A 130 11.81 -13.02 13.70
C ASP A 130 10.98 -14.19 14.26
N SER A 131 11.09 -15.34 13.62
CA SER A 131 10.35 -16.55 14.00
C SER A 131 10.79 -17.14 15.35
N GLN A 132 11.92 -16.72 15.91
CA GLN A 132 12.38 -17.12 17.25
C GLN A 132 11.94 -16.15 18.35
N ASN A 133 11.39 -14.99 17.98
CA ASN A 133 10.92 -14.00 18.93
C ASN A 133 9.47 -14.28 19.33
N PHE A 134 9.26 -14.58 20.61
CA PHE A 134 7.92 -14.90 21.16
C PHE A 134 6.90 -13.77 20.96
N MET A 135 7.34 -12.51 21.04
CA MET A 135 6.47 -11.35 20.83
C MET A 135 6.01 -11.26 19.36
N HIS A 136 6.89 -11.52 18.39
CA HIS A 136 6.53 -11.54 16.99
C HIS A 136 5.55 -12.67 16.65
N GLN A 137 5.75 -13.84 17.26
CA GLN A 137 4.83 -14.98 17.12
C GLN A 137 3.44 -14.64 17.69
N ASP A 138 3.38 -14.02 18.87
CA ASP A 138 2.12 -13.58 19.45
C ASP A 138 1.45 -12.46 18.64
N ASN A 139 2.21 -11.46 18.20
CA ASN A 139 1.70 -10.38 17.34
C ASN A 139 1.01 -10.93 16.09
N LEU A 140 1.63 -11.87 15.38
CA LEU A 140 1.05 -12.55 14.23
C LEU A 140 -0.31 -13.16 14.60
N LYS A 141 -0.32 -13.97 15.64
CA LYS A 141 -1.53 -14.67 16.12
C LYS A 141 -2.63 -13.70 16.54
N GLN A 142 -2.29 -12.62 17.25
CA GLN A 142 -3.27 -11.63 17.68
C GLN A 142 -3.86 -10.84 16.51
N ILE A 143 -3.06 -10.47 15.52
CA ILE A 143 -3.54 -9.81 14.30
C ILE A 143 -4.60 -10.70 13.62
N GLU A 144 -4.31 -11.97 13.39
CA GLU A 144 -5.27 -12.88 12.74
C GLU A 144 -6.56 -13.07 13.57
N ILE A 145 -6.43 -13.26 14.89
CA ILE A 145 -7.57 -13.47 15.80
C ILE A 145 -8.49 -12.24 15.80
N LEU A 146 -7.91 -11.04 15.97
CA LEU A 146 -8.66 -9.81 16.17
C LEU A 146 -9.26 -9.24 14.88
N THR A 147 -8.55 -9.37 13.75
CA THR A 147 -8.98 -8.77 12.49
C THR A 147 -9.75 -9.72 11.58
N LYS A 148 -9.55 -11.03 11.75
CA LYS A 148 -9.97 -12.11 10.84
C LYS A 148 -9.30 -12.04 9.46
N GLU A 149 -8.30 -11.19 9.30
CA GLU A 149 -7.45 -11.18 8.12
C GLU A 149 -6.29 -12.16 8.30
N LYS A 150 -5.81 -12.74 7.19
CA LYS A 150 -4.69 -13.68 7.22
C LYS A 150 -3.36 -12.95 7.10
N VAL A 151 -2.37 -13.40 7.86
CA VAL A 151 -0.98 -13.09 7.59
C VAL A 151 -0.50 -14.03 6.48
N ILE A 152 -0.41 -13.51 5.27
CA ILE A 152 -0.11 -14.29 4.05
C ILE A 152 1.38 -14.55 3.85
N ALA A 153 2.24 -13.76 4.49
CA ALA A 153 3.67 -13.97 4.52
C ALA A 153 4.33 -13.28 5.71
N THR A 154 5.53 -13.75 6.05
CA THR A 154 6.45 -13.09 6.98
C THR A 154 7.78 -12.87 6.29
N VAL A 155 8.42 -11.73 6.53
CA VAL A 155 9.68 -11.31 5.94
C VAL A 155 10.68 -11.02 7.04
N ALA A 156 11.78 -11.77 7.09
CA ALA A 156 12.84 -11.52 8.05
C ALA A 156 13.63 -10.24 7.67
N LYS A 157 14.31 -9.66 8.65
CA LYS A 157 15.19 -8.53 8.40
C LYS A 157 16.24 -8.88 7.33
N ASN A 158 16.38 -8.00 6.32
CA ASN A 158 17.28 -8.18 5.17
C ASN A 158 16.91 -9.33 4.21
N GLN A 159 15.77 -9.97 4.37
CA GLN A 159 15.26 -10.93 3.40
C GLN A 159 14.79 -10.18 2.14
N THR A 160 15.20 -10.67 0.96
CA THR A 160 14.92 -10.03 -0.34
C THR A 160 13.97 -10.82 -1.22
N LYS A 161 13.53 -11.98 -0.77
CA LYS A 161 12.60 -12.85 -1.51
C LYS A 161 11.45 -13.27 -0.60
N ILE A 162 10.25 -13.28 -1.13
CA ILE A 162 9.05 -13.75 -0.48
C ILE A 162 8.45 -14.85 -1.34
N ASP A 163 8.11 -15.98 -0.73
CA ASP A 163 7.30 -17.02 -1.36
C ASP A 163 5.83 -16.69 -1.05
N LEU A 164 5.15 -16.01 -1.95
CA LEU A 164 3.71 -15.81 -1.91
C LEU A 164 3.04 -16.85 -2.79
N LEU A 165 1.96 -17.45 -2.27
CA LEU A 165 1.16 -18.39 -3.05
C LEU A 165 0.40 -17.63 -4.15
N GLU A 166 0.36 -18.19 -5.37
CA GLU A 166 -0.30 -17.59 -6.54
C GLU A 166 -1.76 -17.20 -6.27
N GLN A 167 -2.45 -17.95 -5.41
CA GLN A 167 -3.84 -17.69 -5.03
C GLN A 167 -4.11 -16.28 -4.44
N TYR A 168 -3.08 -15.53 -4.08
CA TYR A 168 -3.23 -14.15 -3.58
C TYR A 168 -3.14 -13.10 -4.69
N PHE A 169 -2.89 -13.52 -5.93
CA PHE A 169 -2.78 -12.66 -7.11
C PHE A 169 -3.91 -12.86 -8.14
N ASP A 170 -4.87 -13.76 -7.83
CA ASP A 170 -6.06 -14.03 -8.67
C ASP A 170 -7.23 -13.08 -8.41
#